data_4546335dbfcbd1255310acdfeb791433
#
_entry.id   4546335dbfcbd1255310acdfeb791433
#
_cell.length_a   1.000
_cell.length_b   1.000
_cell.length_c   1.000
_cell.angle_alpha   90.00
_cell.angle_beta   90.00
_cell.angle_gamma   90.00
#
_symmetry.space_group_name_H-M   'P 1'
#
loop_
_entity.id
_entity.type
_entity.pdbx_description
1 polymer ?
#
loop_
_entity_poly.entity_id
_entity_poly.type
_entity_poly.pdbx_seq_one_letter_code
_entity_poly.pdbx_strand_id
1 'polypeptide(L)'
;MAASRSLIAPTANPLLEKVLLDKLHRRGGTAGRLGELEPLAVRLGLMQNTLKPRLRDPQLMLFAADHGVAVDGLVAPDRPQTRDQVAQLLSARLPVAVFARIQQIGLTVVDAGVADELPAHEHLLVRKIAHGTRNARVATAMSVQQAHAALRAGMELGEALRGNAVICAGIGVGSHLSAAMVLARLTGSPVGELLHAGPAMAAQEHAHLYAAAQGTGQRVDELRPDPVAVEDVRAQRHRIPGAADRVQHRR
;
A
#
# COMPACT_ATOMS: atom_id res chain seq x y z
N MET A 1 2.74 -14.66 -29.92
CA MET A 1 2.92 -14.06 -28.58
C MET A 1 1.97 -14.78 -27.63
N ALA A 2 2.47 -15.60 -26.73
CA ALA A 2 1.65 -16.31 -25.75
C ALA A 2 1.19 -15.30 -24.69
N ALA A 3 -0.12 -15.09 -24.58
CA ALA A 3 -0.69 -14.28 -23.52
C ALA A 3 -0.29 -14.91 -22.18
N SER A 4 0.43 -14.15 -21.34
CA SER A 4 0.72 -14.54 -19.96
C SER A 4 -0.61 -14.80 -19.26
N ARG A 5 -0.93 -16.06 -18.97
CA ARG A 5 -2.10 -16.40 -18.19
C ARG A 5 -1.89 -15.88 -16.78
N SER A 6 -2.70 -14.89 -16.38
CA SER A 6 -2.76 -14.47 -14.97
C SER A 6 -3.05 -15.69 -14.10
N LEU A 7 -2.25 -15.89 -13.06
CA LEU A 7 -2.48 -16.93 -12.05
C LEU A 7 -3.75 -16.68 -11.22
N ILE A 8 -4.29 -15.47 -11.30
CA ILE A 8 -5.51 -15.07 -10.59
C ILE A 8 -6.70 -15.26 -11.51
N ALA A 9 -7.66 -16.08 -11.09
CA ALA A 9 -8.89 -16.31 -11.83
C ALA A 9 -9.70 -15.00 -11.95
N PRO A 10 -10.36 -14.77 -13.10
CA PRO A 10 -11.27 -13.64 -13.26
C PRO A 10 -12.38 -13.69 -12.21
N THR A 11 -12.67 -12.57 -11.57
CA THR A 11 -13.78 -12.44 -10.61
C THR A 11 -15.11 -12.09 -11.27
N ALA A 12 -15.12 -11.82 -12.59
CA ALA A 12 -16.32 -11.48 -13.34
C ALA A 12 -17.28 -12.67 -13.41
N ASN A 13 -18.47 -12.52 -12.83
CA ASN A 13 -19.56 -13.49 -12.86
C ASN A 13 -20.90 -12.74 -12.90
N PRO A 14 -21.45 -12.45 -14.11
CA PRO A 14 -22.65 -11.64 -14.27
C PRO A 14 -23.89 -12.20 -13.56
N LEU A 15 -24.00 -13.52 -13.51
CA LEU A 15 -25.12 -14.17 -12.82
C LEU A 15 -25.04 -13.98 -11.31
N LEU A 16 -23.87 -14.19 -10.72
CA LEU A 16 -23.63 -13.98 -9.30
C LEU A 16 -23.79 -12.50 -8.93
N GLU A 17 -23.28 -11.60 -9.76
CA GLU A 17 -23.39 -10.15 -9.56
C GLU A 17 -24.85 -9.72 -9.51
N LYS A 18 -25.68 -10.15 -10.46
CA LYS A 18 -27.12 -9.88 -10.46
C LYS A 18 -27.78 -10.36 -9.17
N VAL A 19 -27.52 -11.59 -8.75
CA VAL A 19 -28.10 -12.14 -7.51
C VAL A 19 -27.63 -11.40 -6.26
N LEU A 20 -26.36 -10.94 -6.22
CA LEU A 20 -25.84 -10.12 -5.13
C LEU A 20 -26.54 -8.76 -5.06
N LEU A 21 -26.72 -8.08 -6.21
CA LEU A 21 -27.46 -6.82 -6.30
C LEU A 21 -28.92 -6.99 -5.89
N ASP A 22 -29.60 -8.00 -6.40
CA ASP A 22 -30.99 -8.31 -6.01
C ASP A 22 -31.10 -8.55 -4.50
N LYS A 23 -30.12 -9.24 -3.91
CA LYS A 23 -30.09 -9.48 -2.46
C LYS A 23 -29.89 -8.20 -1.65
N LEU A 24 -29.08 -7.26 -2.12
CA LEU A 24 -28.90 -5.95 -1.48
C LEU A 24 -30.18 -5.12 -1.59
N HIS A 25 -30.80 -5.07 -2.76
CA HIS A 25 -32.02 -4.30 -3.00
C HIS A 25 -33.23 -4.80 -2.20
N ARG A 26 -33.29 -6.11 -1.89
CA ARG A 26 -34.36 -6.69 -1.02
C ARG A 26 -34.25 -6.23 0.43
N ARG A 27 -33.15 -5.59 0.85
CA ARG A 27 -33.02 -5.02 2.20
C ARG A 27 -33.66 -3.64 2.26
N GLY A 28 -34.98 -3.55 2.17
CA GLY A 28 -35.77 -2.33 1.99
C GLY A 28 -35.47 -1.15 2.94
N GLY A 29 -34.88 -1.40 4.11
CA GLY A 29 -34.51 -0.34 5.05
C GLY A 29 -33.13 0.26 4.81
N THR A 30 -32.23 -0.43 4.09
CA THR A 30 -30.81 -0.02 3.92
C THR A 30 -30.36 0.06 2.47
N ALA A 31 -31.16 -0.41 1.51
CA ALA A 31 -30.84 -0.35 0.07
C ALA A 31 -30.62 1.09 -0.36
N GLY A 32 -29.50 1.36 -1.03
CA GLY A 32 -29.09 2.69 -1.47
C GLY A 32 -28.61 3.64 -0.37
N ARG A 33 -28.58 3.22 0.89
CA ARG A 33 -28.16 4.06 2.03
C ARG A 33 -26.76 3.77 2.53
N LEU A 34 -26.14 2.68 2.08
CA LEU A 34 -24.80 2.26 2.52
C LEU A 34 -23.68 2.86 1.66
N GLY A 35 -24.02 3.66 0.63
CA GLY A 35 -23.04 4.32 -0.23
C GLY A 35 -22.03 3.34 -0.81
N GLU A 36 -20.74 3.64 -0.67
CA GLU A 36 -19.65 2.84 -1.22
C GLU A 36 -19.53 1.42 -0.61
N LEU A 37 -20.21 1.14 0.50
CA LEU A 37 -20.21 -0.21 1.07
C LEU A 37 -21.02 -1.20 0.21
N GLU A 38 -22.00 -0.76 -0.56
CA GLU A 38 -22.79 -1.64 -1.41
C GLU A 38 -21.97 -2.23 -2.57
N PRO A 39 -21.27 -1.44 -3.40
CA PRO A 39 -20.41 -1.98 -4.43
C PRO A 39 -19.24 -2.79 -3.84
N LEU A 40 -18.72 -2.42 -2.67
CA LEU A 40 -17.70 -3.21 -1.99
C LEU A 40 -18.24 -4.60 -1.59
N ALA A 41 -19.45 -4.70 -1.07
CA ALA A 41 -20.07 -5.97 -0.70
C ALA A 41 -20.27 -6.88 -1.93
N VAL A 42 -20.68 -6.31 -3.07
CA VAL A 42 -20.78 -7.06 -4.34
C VAL A 42 -19.41 -7.59 -4.77
N ARG A 43 -18.38 -6.73 -4.75
CA ARG A 43 -17.01 -7.13 -5.10
C ARG A 43 -16.49 -8.25 -4.22
N LEU A 44 -16.70 -8.19 -2.90
CA LEU A 44 -16.31 -9.25 -1.98
C LEU A 44 -17.05 -10.55 -2.29
N GLY A 45 -18.35 -10.48 -2.63
CA GLY A 45 -19.14 -11.63 -3.05
C GLY A 45 -18.60 -12.28 -4.32
N LEU A 46 -18.21 -11.47 -5.32
CA LEU A 46 -17.60 -11.94 -6.56
C LEU A 46 -16.22 -12.55 -6.32
N MET A 47 -15.34 -11.89 -5.54
CA MET A 47 -14.01 -12.41 -5.21
C MET A 47 -14.05 -13.75 -4.50
N GLN A 48 -15.01 -13.93 -3.58
CA GLN A 48 -15.17 -15.17 -2.81
C GLN A 48 -16.13 -16.16 -3.47
N ASN A 49 -16.68 -15.81 -4.64
CA ASN A 49 -17.67 -16.59 -5.38
C ASN A 49 -18.83 -17.08 -4.48
N THR A 50 -19.43 -16.17 -3.69
CA THR A 50 -20.45 -16.51 -2.71
C THR A 50 -21.44 -15.38 -2.48
N LEU A 51 -22.69 -15.75 -2.13
CA LEU A 51 -23.72 -14.81 -1.69
C LEU A 51 -23.58 -14.37 -0.22
N LYS A 52 -22.63 -14.95 0.53
CA LYS A 52 -22.38 -14.67 1.95
C LYS A 52 -20.89 -14.49 2.20
N PRO A 53 -20.27 -13.41 1.62
CA PRO A 53 -18.85 -13.18 1.83
C PRO A 53 -18.53 -12.98 3.33
N ARG A 54 -17.42 -13.53 3.76
CA ARG A 54 -16.92 -13.40 5.14
C ARG A 54 -15.43 -13.16 5.11
N LEU A 55 -14.97 -12.24 5.95
CA LEU A 55 -13.58 -12.12 6.32
C LEU A 55 -13.27 -13.11 7.44
N ARG A 56 -12.30 -13.99 7.23
CA ARG A 56 -11.86 -15.00 8.20
C ARG A 56 -10.39 -14.73 8.48
N ASP A 57 -10.05 -14.61 9.75
CA ASP A 57 -8.70 -14.38 10.25
C ASP A 57 -7.98 -13.26 9.48
N PRO A 58 -8.58 -12.06 9.36
CA PRO A 58 -7.94 -10.96 8.64
C PRO A 58 -6.61 -10.58 9.30
N GLN A 59 -5.61 -10.30 8.47
CA GLN A 59 -4.26 -9.95 8.92
C GLN A 59 -3.92 -8.53 8.49
N LEU A 60 -3.29 -7.77 9.39
CA LEU A 60 -2.66 -6.49 9.09
C LEU A 60 -1.14 -6.66 9.16
N MET A 61 -0.47 -6.51 8.04
CA MET A 61 0.99 -6.54 7.93
C MET A 61 1.52 -5.12 7.74
N LEU A 62 2.27 -4.64 8.72
CA LEU A 62 2.92 -3.34 8.70
C LEU A 62 4.42 -3.51 8.42
N PHE A 63 4.86 -3.07 7.25
CA PHE A 63 6.25 -3.11 6.84
C PHE A 63 6.97 -1.85 7.31
N ALA A 64 7.96 -2.01 8.17
CA ALA A 64 8.77 -0.93 8.71
C ALA A 64 10.12 -0.85 7.99
N ALA A 65 10.47 0.34 7.49
CA ALA A 65 11.76 0.59 6.86
C ALA A 65 12.11 2.07 6.90
N ASP A 66 13.41 2.37 6.94
CA ASP A 66 13.95 3.71 6.75
C ASP A 66 14.31 3.95 5.28
N HIS A 67 14.13 5.18 4.85
CA HIS A 67 14.42 5.60 3.49
C HIS A 67 15.47 6.69 3.47
N GLY A 68 16.58 6.48 2.76
CA GLY A 68 17.73 7.38 2.73
C GLY A 68 17.42 8.78 2.23
N VAL A 69 16.31 8.97 1.54
CA VAL A 69 15.82 10.29 1.12
C VAL A 69 15.48 11.20 2.32
N ALA A 70 15.26 10.63 3.49
CA ALA A 70 14.93 11.36 4.72
C ALA A 70 16.09 12.25 5.22
N VAL A 71 17.35 11.92 4.89
CA VAL A 71 18.52 12.71 5.33
C VAL A 71 18.58 14.11 4.70
N ASP A 72 17.80 14.37 3.67
CA ASP A 72 17.75 15.66 3.01
C ASP A 72 16.91 16.73 3.73
N GLY A 73 16.55 16.50 4.99
CA GLY A 73 15.72 17.42 5.77
C GLY A 73 14.26 17.49 5.31
N LEU A 74 13.80 16.46 4.60
CA LEU A 74 12.45 16.37 4.07
C LEU A 74 11.41 15.94 5.11
N VAL A 75 11.86 15.63 6.31
CA VAL A 75 11.03 15.21 7.43
C VAL A 75 11.30 16.17 8.59
N ALA A 76 10.22 16.64 9.21
CA ALA A 76 10.35 17.55 10.35
C ALA A 76 11.22 16.94 11.47
N PRO A 77 12.15 17.70 12.07
CA PRO A 77 13.12 17.17 13.04
C PRO A 77 12.50 16.55 14.29
N ASP A 78 11.29 16.96 14.63
CA ASP A 78 10.50 16.49 15.78
C ASP A 78 9.70 15.23 15.52
N ARG A 79 9.72 14.70 14.29
CA ARG A 79 9.03 13.45 13.98
C ARG A 79 9.70 12.25 14.64
N PRO A 80 8.91 11.32 15.20
CA PRO A 80 9.45 10.09 15.77
C PRO A 80 10.25 9.29 14.75
N GLN A 81 11.41 8.77 15.20
CA GLN A 81 12.20 7.85 14.38
C GLN A 81 11.41 6.56 14.08
N THR A 82 11.77 5.85 13.01
CA THR A 82 11.06 4.62 12.62
C THR A 82 11.05 3.59 13.74
N ARG A 83 12.16 3.41 14.47
CA ARG A 83 12.23 2.51 15.63
C ARG A 83 11.24 2.87 16.73
N ASP A 84 11.05 4.18 16.98
CA ASP A 84 10.13 4.64 18.03
C ASP A 84 8.67 4.44 17.60
N GLN A 85 8.37 4.64 16.32
CA GLN A 85 7.07 4.32 15.74
C GLN A 85 6.77 2.82 15.84
N VAL A 86 7.74 1.95 15.54
CA VAL A 86 7.62 0.50 15.70
C VAL A 86 7.37 0.13 17.17
N ALA A 87 8.11 0.71 18.10
CA ALA A 87 7.91 0.46 19.53
C ALA A 87 6.51 0.89 20.00
N GLN A 88 5.99 2.02 19.53
CA GLN A 88 4.63 2.48 19.83
C GLN A 88 3.58 1.55 19.20
N LEU A 89 3.85 0.99 18.03
CA LEU A 89 2.98 0.05 17.36
C LEU A 89 2.87 -1.27 18.14
N LEU A 90 4.01 -1.84 18.51
CA LEU A 90 4.10 -3.09 19.28
C LEU A 90 3.51 -2.95 20.68
N SER A 91 3.60 -1.77 21.29
CA SER A 91 2.96 -1.46 22.58
C SER A 91 1.49 -1.02 22.45
N ALA A 92 0.88 -1.16 21.28
CA ALA A 92 -0.51 -0.79 20.99
C ALA A 92 -0.87 0.67 21.32
N ARG A 93 0.09 1.59 21.17
CA ARG A 93 -0.11 3.05 21.40
C ARG A 93 -0.54 3.80 20.14
N LEU A 94 -0.31 3.24 18.95
CA LEU A 94 -0.77 3.85 17.70
C LEU A 94 -2.22 3.47 17.40
N PRO A 95 -3.02 4.39 16.84
CA PRO A 95 -4.44 4.14 16.54
C PRO A 95 -4.67 2.88 15.73
N VAL A 96 -3.82 2.59 14.73
CA VAL A 96 -3.94 1.41 13.87
C VAL A 96 -3.85 0.10 14.66
N ALA A 97 -2.98 0.02 15.67
CA ALA A 97 -2.85 -1.16 16.52
C ALA A 97 -4.06 -1.30 17.46
N VAL A 98 -4.59 -0.18 17.97
CA VAL A 98 -5.80 -0.17 18.78
C VAL A 98 -7.00 -0.65 17.96
N PHE A 99 -7.19 -0.14 16.74
CA PHE A 99 -8.27 -0.55 15.86
C PHE A 99 -8.14 -2.02 15.43
N ALA A 100 -6.93 -2.50 15.11
CA ALA A 100 -6.70 -3.90 14.78
C ALA A 100 -7.15 -4.81 15.93
N ARG A 101 -6.77 -4.47 17.17
CA ARG A 101 -7.18 -5.21 18.36
C ARG A 101 -8.69 -5.20 18.57
N ILE A 102 -9.36 -4.05 18.46
CA ILE A 102 -10.81 -3.93 18.63
C ILE A 102 -11.55 -4.75 17.57
N GLN A 103 -11.07 -4.76 16.33
CA GLN A 103 -11.66 -5.49 15.21
C GLN A 103 -11.20 -6.95 15.11
N GLN A 104 -10.39 -7.42 16.05
CA GLN A 104 -9.83 -8.78 16.04
C GLN A 104 -9.05 -9.10 14.76
N ILE A 105 -8.33 -8.11 14.23
CA ILE A 105 -7.44 -8.24 13.09
C ILE A 105 -6.05 -8.59 13.64
N GLY A 106 -5.47 -9.69 13.17
CA GLY A 106 -4.09 -10.07 13.53
C GLY A 106 -3.11 -9.00 13.05
N LEU A 107 -2.31 -8.44 13.96
CA LEU A 107 -1.28 -7.45 13.63
C LEU A 107 0.10 -8.12 13.63
N THR A 108 0.83 -7.94 12.53
CA THR A 108 2.23 -8.31 12.42
C THR A 108 3.03 -7.12 11.90
N VAL A 109 4.09 -6.77 12.59
CA VAL A 109 5.08 -5.79 12.13
C VAL A 109 6.22 -6.53 11.48
N VAL A 110 6.61 -6.13 10.28
CA VAL A 110 7.74 -6.71 9.53
C VAL A 110 8.85 -5.67 9.47
N ASP A 111 9.97 -5.95 10.11
CA ASP A 111 11.18 -5.16 9.88
C ASP A 111 11.75 -5.52 8.52
N ALA A 112 11.48 -4.68 7.53
CA ALA A 112 11.97 -4.82 6.16
C ALA A 112 13.25 -4.01 5.90
N GLY A 113 13.62 -3.13 6.84
CA GLY A 113 14.81 -2.29 6.69
C GLY A 113 14.85 -1.08 7.61
N VAL A 114 14.51 -1.25 8.88
CA VAL A 114 14.74 -0.20 9.89
C VAL A 114 16.25 -0.06 10.10
N ALA A 115 16.75 1.18 10.15
CA ALA A 115 18.19 1.44 10.29
C ALA A 115 18.74 0.92 11.61
N ASP A 116 17.98 1.09 12.67
CA ASP A 116 18.33 0.60 14.01
C ASP A 116 17.99 -0.88 14.21
N GLU A 117 18.64 -1.50 15.17
CA GLU A 117 18.23 -2.82 15.67
C GLU A 117 16.96 -2.69 16.52
N LEU A 118 16.01 -3.59 16.29
CA LEU A 118 14.77 -3.64 17.04
C LEU A 118 14.80 -4.78 18.06
N PRO A 119 14.31 -4.56 19.30
CA PRO A 119 14.22 -5.64 20.27
C PRO A 119 13.24 -6.72 19.80
N ALA A 120 13.52 -7.98 20.13
CA ALA A 120 12.63 -9.09 19.81
C ALA A 120 11.24 -8.91 20.43
N HIS A 121 10.20 -9.20 19.65
CA HIS A 121 8.81 -9.12 20.07
C HIS A 121 7.96 -10.16 19.33
N GLU A 122 6.94 -10.72 19.97
CA GLU A 122 6.09 -11.77 19.39
C GLU A 122 5.37 -11.36 18.09
N HIS A 123 5.05 -10.06 17.95
CA HIS A 123 4.41 -9.49 16.77
C HIS A 123 5.40 -8.84 15.78
N LEU A 124 6.71 -9.02 15.98
CA LEU A 124 7.76 -8.49 15.11
C LEU A 124 8.44 -9.64 14.34
N LEU A 125 8.34 -9.57 13.02
CA LEU A 125 9.08 -10.45 12.11
C LEU A 125 10.26 -9.71 11.49
N VAL A 126 11.47 -10.19 11.73
CA VAL A 126 12.68 -9.62 11.12
C VAL A 126 12.85 -10.21 9.72
N ARG A 127 12.73 -9.36 8.69
CA ARG A 127 12.98 -9.65 7.28
C ARG A 127 13.81 -8.53 6.64
N LYS A 128 14.73 -8.00 7.45
CA LYS A 128 15.59 -6.87 7.10
C LYS A 128 16.44 -7.19 5.88
N ILE A 129 16.26 -6.43 4.81
CA ILE A 129 17.03 -6.54 3.56
C ILE A 129 18.31 -5.72 3.65
N ALA A 130 18.23 -4.55 4.27
CA ALA A 130 19.35 -3.66 4.56
C ALA A 130 18.95 -2.72 5.70
N HIS A 131 19.88 -1.97 6.25
CA HIS A 131 19.64 -0.93 7.25
C HIS A 131 19.14 0.37 6.58
N GLY A 132 17.93 0.32 6.02
CA GLY A 132 17.36 1.38 5.20
C GLY A 132 17.79 1.33 3.73
N THR A 133 17.23 2.22 2.92
CA THR A 133 17.66 2.41 1.53
C THR A 133 18.73 3.49 1.44
N ARG A 134 19.44 3.54 0.30
CA ARG A 134 20.24 4.71 -0.07
C ARG A 134 19.32 5.87 -0.45
N ASN A 135 19.88 7.08 -0.46
CA ASN A 135 19.14 8.26 -0.90
C ASN A 135 18.88 8.20 -2.42
N ALA A 136 17.62 8.04 -2.80
CA ALA A 136 17.18 7.93 -4.20
C ALA A 136 17.45 9.21 -5.03
N ARG A 137 17.70 10.34 -4.38
CA ARG A 137 18.06 11.61 -5.08
C ARG A 137 19.47 11.60 -5.65
N VAL A 138 20.37 10.86 -5.04
CA VAL A 138 21.81 10.89 -5.41
C VAL A 138 22.30 9.56 -5.97
N ALA A 139 21.61 8.45 -5.66
CA ALA A 139 21.98 7.10 -6.12
C ALA A 139 20.74 6.20 -6.24
N THR A 140 20.91 5.00 -6.81
CA THR A 140 19.85 3.98 -6.76
C THR A 140 19.54 3.60 -5.31
N ALA A 141 18.27 3.62 -4.91
CA ALA A 141 17.84 3.36 -3.53
C ALA A 141 18.29 1.98 -3.03
N MET A 142 18.27 0.97 -3.89
CA MET A 142 18.72 -0.39 -3.60
C MET A 142 19.32 -1.06 -4.83
N SER A 143 20.11 -2.10 -4.64
CA SER A 143 20.57 -2.93 -5.75
C SER A 143 19.45 -3.85 -6.27
N VAL A 144 19.61 -4.38 -7.49
CA VAL A 144 18.69 -5.37 -8.06
C VAL A 144 18.56 -6.61 -7.18
N GLN A 145 19.69 -7.04 -6.58
CA GLN A 145 19.68 -8.18 -5.64
C GLN A 145 18.85 -7.89 -4.39
N GLN A 146 18.97 -6.67 -3.82
CA GLN A 146 18.15 -6.24 -2.67
C GLN A 146 16.67 -6.17 -3.05
N ALA A 147 16.33 -5.65 -4.24
CA ALA A 147 14.95 -5.62 -4.71
C ALA A 147 14.38 -7.04 -4.87
N HIS A 148 15.13 -7.96 -5.48
CA HIS A 148 14.70 -9.36 -5.58
C HIS A 148 14.59 -10.05 -4.22
N ALA A 149 15.47 -9.73 -3.27
CA ALA A 149 15.38 -10.26 -1.90
C ALA A 149 14.11 -9.76 -1.19
N ALA A 150 13.77 -8.48 -1.36
CA ALA A 150 12.54 -7.90 -0.81
C ALA A 150 11.28 -8.55 -1.41
N LEU A 151 11.25 -8.77 -2.72
CA LEU A 151 10.16 -9.47 -3.39
C LEU A 151 10.00 -10.90 -2.86
N ARG A 152 11.09 -11.68 -2.76
CA ARG A 152 11.04 -13.04 -2.20
C ARG A 152 10.54 -13.05 -0.75
N ALA A 153 11.05 -12.15 0.09
CA ALA A 153 10.58 -12.04 1.47
C ALA A 153 9.07 -11.73 1.54
N GLY A 154 8.57 -10.86 0.67
CA GLY A 154 7.13 -10.58 0.55
C GLY A 154 6.33 -11.79 0.10
N MET A 155 6.83 -12.57 -0.87
CA MET A 155 6.19 -13.82 -1.34
C MET A 155 6.11 -14.86 -0.22
N GLU A 156 7.22 -15.11 0.49
CA GLU A 156 7.26 -16.03 1.62
C GLU A 156 6.27 -15.65 2.73
N LEU A 157 6.18 -14.34 3.04
CA LEU A 157 5.19 -13.84 3.98
C LEU A 157 3.77 -14.03 3.48
N GLY A 158 3.53 -13.81 2.18
CA GLY A 158 2.23 -14.03 1.56
C GLY A 158 1.78 -15.50 1.59
N GLU A 159 2.70 -16.43 1.35
CA GLU A 159 2.45 -17.88 1.41
C GLU A 159 2.17 -18.35 2.85
N ALA A 160 2.77 -17.71 3.85
CA ALA A 160 2.57 -18.03 5.26
C ALA A 160 1.26 -17.46 5.85
N LEU A 161 0.55 -16.60 5.11
CA LEU A 161 -0.68 -15.98 5.57
C LEU A 161 -1.78 -17.02 5.83
N ARG A 162 -2.42 -16.87 6.97
CA ARG A 162 -3.65 -17.60 7.32
C ARG A 162 -4.84 -16.68 7.13
N GLY A 163 -5.98 -17.26 6.82
CA GLY A 163 -7.17 -16.44 6.57
C GLY A 163 -7.37 -16.06 5.11
N ASN A 164 -8.29 -15.16 4.83
CA ASN A 164 -8.70 -14.81 3.47
C ASN A 164 -8.67 -13.31 3.17
N ALA A 165 -8.09 -12.52 4.05
CA ALA A 165 -7.91 -11.09 3.85
C ALA A 165 -6.60 -10.62 4.49
N VAL A 166 -5.86 -9.79 3.78
CA VAL A 166 -4.65 -9.12 4.25
C VAL A 166 -4.73 -7.63 3.95
N ILE A 167 -4.31 -6.84 4.91
CA ILE A 167 -4.09 -5.40 4.76
C ILE A 167 -2.58 -5.19 4.80
N CYS A 168 -2.01 -4.62 3.75
CA CYS A 168 -0.60 -4.25 3.70
C CYS A 168 -0.48 -2.74 3.92
N ALA A 169 0.36 -2.34 4.86
CA ALA A 169 0.67 -0.95 5.14
C ALA A 169 2.16 -0.74 5.35
N GLY A 170 2.63 0.48 5.16
CA GLY A 170 4.03 0.86 5.38
C GLY A 170 4.16 1.90 6.49
N ILE A 171 5.25 1.83 7.23
CA ILE A 171 5.64 2.82 8.23
C ILE A 171 7.14 3.07 8.14
N GLY A 172 7.55 4.32 8.29
CA GLY A 172 8.97 4.67 8.30
C GLY A 172 9.23 6.09 7.83
N VAL A 173 10.34 6.61 8.27
CA VAL A 173 10.79 7.96 7.90
C VAL A 173 11.12 8.00 6.41
N GLY A 174 10.51 8.92 5.66
CA GLY A 174 10.67 9.04 4.21
C GLY A 174 9.80 8.08 3.36
N SER A 175 8.99 7.21 3.98
CA SER A 175 8.16 6.22 3.28
C SER A 175 7.14 6.85 2.33
N HIS A 176 6.54 7.97 2.71
CA HIS A 176 5.54 8.66 1.90
C HIS A 176 6.11 9.09 0.54
N LEU A 177 7.27 9.76 0.54
CA LEU A 177 7.94 10.18 -0.68
C LEU A 177 8.37 8.99 -1.53
N SER A 178 8.97 7.97 -0.92
CA SER A 178 9.41 6.76 -1.62
C SER A 178 8.23 6.04 -2.28
N ALA A 179 7.10 5.91 -1.59
CA ALA A 179 5.88 5.31 -2.14
C ALA A 179 5.31 6.13 -3.31
N ALA A 180 5.26 7.47 -3.18
CA ALA A 180 4.80 8.35 -4.25
C ALA A 180 5.67 8.23 -5.50
N MET A 181 7.00 8.17 -5.35
CA MET A 181 7.93 8.00 -6.47
C MET A 181 7.75 6.66 -7.19
N VAL A 182 7.59 5.56 -6.43
CA VAL A 182 7.33 4.23 -6.99
C VAL A 182 6.00 4.21 -7.74
N LEU A 183 4.94 4.75 -7.15
CA LEU A 183 3.62 4.81 -7.78
C LEU A 183 3.65 5.69 -9.04
N ALA A 184 4.30 6.85 -9.00
CA ALA A 184 4.47 7.72 -10.16
C ALA A 184 5.10 6.96 -11.32
N ARG A 185 6.13 6.18 -11.04
CA ARG A 185 6.83 5.38 -12.04
C ARG A 185 5.96 4.26 -12.62
N LEU A 186 5.26 3.52 -11.78
CA LEU A 186 4.40 2.41 -12.20
C LEU A 186 3.17 2.88 -12.99
N THR A 187 2.59 4.01 -12.60
CA THR A 187 1.35 4.50 -13.21
C THR A 187 1.55 5.50 -14.35
N GLY A 188 2.77 6.06 -14.48
CA GLY A 188 3.05 7.19 -15.37
C GLY A 188 2.35 8.49 -14.95
N SER A 189 1.86 8.56 -13.71
CA SER A 189 1.22 9.78 -13.17
C SER A 189 2.30 10.75 -12.67
N PRO A 190 2.05 12.07 -12.75
CA PRO A 190 2.92 13.06 -12.13
C PRO A 190 3.05 12.81 -10.62
N VAL A 191 4.26 12.86 -10.09
CA VAL A 191 4.50 12.61 -8.66
C VAL A 191 3.71 13.55 -7.75
N GLY A 192 3.48 14.80 -8.19
CA GLY A 192 2.69 15.78 -7.45
C GLY A 192 1.22 15.39 -7.23
N GLU A 193 0.64 14.59 -8.11
CA GLU A 193 -0.72 14.06 -7.94
C GLU A 193 -0.77 12.96 -6.86
N LEU A 194 0.37 12.37 -6.53
CA LEU A 194 0.51 11.28 -5.58
C LEU A 194 1.05 11.74 -4.21
N LEU A 195 1.63 12.94 -4.15
CA LEU A 195 2.09 13.59 -2.94
C LEU A 195 0.97 14.44 -2.37
N HIS A 196 0.14 13.86 -1.52
CA HIS A 196 -0.90 14.61 -0.82
C HIS A 196 -0.40 15.06 0.56
N ALA A 197 -0.63 16.34 0.88
CA ALA A 197 -0.43 16.83 2.22
C ALA A 197 -1.41 16.14 3.18
N GLY A 198 -0.90 15.52 4.23
CA GLY A 198 -1.73 15.08 5.34
C GLY A 198 -2.28 16.27 6.13
N PRO A 199 -3.35 16.09 6.93
CA PRO A 199 -3.98 17.19 7.67
C PRO A 199 -3.02 17.89 8.66
N ALA A 200 -1.94 17.25 9.05
CA ALA A 200 -0.92 17.78 9.95
C ALA A 200 0.38 18.20 9.24
N MET A 201 0.42 18.14 7.90
CA MET A 201 1.64 18.51 7.14
C MET A 201 1.65 19.99 6.84
N ALA A 202 2.70 20.68 7.23
CA ALA A 202 2.88 22.09 6.90
C ALA A 202 3.07 22.29 5.40
N ALA A 203 2.56 23.41 4.85
CA ALA A 203 2.69 23.72 3.42
C ALA A 203 4.16 23.76 2.95
N GLN A 204 5.06 24.22 3.80
CA GLN A 204 6.50 24.27 3.51
C GLN A 204 7.11 22.85 3.44
N GLU A 205 6.71 21.94 4.33
CA GLU A 205 7.13 20.52 4.31
C GLU A 205 6.65 19.86 3.01
N HIS A 206 5.40 20.09 2.62
CA HIS A 206 4.83 19.57 1.37
C HIS A 206 5.60 20.11 0.15
N ALA A 207 5.91 21.40 0.11
CA ALA A 207 6.68 22.00 -0.98
C ALA A 207 8.10 21.41 -1.09
N HIS A 208 8.77 21.17 0.03
CA HIS A 208 10.09 20.51 0.06
C HIS A 208 10.02 19.07 -0.44
N LEU A 209 9.02 18.29 -0.01
CA LEU A 209 8.80 16.93 -0.51
C LEU A 209 8.55 16.91 -2.01
N TYR A 210 7.75 17.84 -2.52
CA TYR A 210 7.45 17.96 -3.94
C TYR A 210 8.69 18.29 -4.76
N ALA A 211 9.48 19.27 -4.34
CA ALA A 211 10.73 19.65 -5.00
C ALA A 211 11.75 18.49 -5.02
N ALA A 212 11.85 17.74 -3.91
CA ALA A 212 12.71 16.56 -3.83
C ALA A 212 12.26 15.45 -4.79
N ALA A 213 10.95 15.22 -4.89
CA ALA A 213 10.41 14.22 -5.79
C ALA A 213 10.63 14.56 -7.26
N GLN A 214 10.49 15.83 -7.65
CA GLN A 214 10.77 16.28 -9.01
C GLN A 214 12.24 16.10 -9.38
N GLY A 215 13.17 16.48 -8.50
CA GLY A 215 14.62 16.31 -8.73
C GLY A 215 15.04 14.84 -8.87
N THR A 216 14.28 13.92 -8.28
CA THR A 216 14.49 12.47 -8.41
C THR A 216 13.87 11.94 -9.72
N GLY A 217 12.73 12.47 -10.15
CA GLY A 217 12.00 12.04 -11.35
C GLY A 217 12.84 12.16 -12.64
N GLN A 218 13.63 13.21 -12.77
CA GLN A 218 14.53 13.40 -13.93
C GLN A 218 15.57 12.28 -14.08
N ARG A 219 16.05 11.67 -12.98
CA ARG A 219 16.98 10.53 -13.01
C ARG A 219 16.31 9.18 -13.19
N VAL A 220 15.05 9.05 -12.71
CA VAL A 220 14.27 7.80 -12.81
C VAL A 220 13.80 7.55 -14.24
N ASP A 221 13.72 8.59 -15.10
CA ASP A 221 13.40 8.45 -16.52
C ASP A 221 14.45 7.67 -17.33
N GLU A 222 15.68 7.56 -16.82
CA GLU A 222 16.74 6.74 -17.41
C GLU A 222 16.59 5.23 -17.13
N LEU A 223 15.84 4.84 -16.09
CA LEU A 223 15.54 3.46 -15.75
C LEU A 223 14.18 3.07 -16.35
N ARG A 224 14.18 2.56 -17.58
CA ARG A 224 12.94 2.05 -18.20
C ARG A 224 12.39 0.86 -17.38
N PRO A 225 11.15 0.92 -16.89
CA PRO A 225 10.52 -0.25 -16.29
C PRO A 225 10.29 -1.31 -17.37
N ASP A 226 10.27 -2.57 -16.93
CA ASP A 226 9.82 -3.67 -17.79
C ASP A 226 8.39 -3.35 -18.31
N PRO A 227 8.18 -3.28 -19.63
CA PRO A 227 6.90 -2.92 -20.22
C PRO A 227 5.73 -3.78 -19.73
N VAL A 228 5.98 -5.05 -19.39
CA VAL A 228 4.96 -6.02 -18.95
C VAL A 228 4.41 -5.63 -17.57
N ALA A 229 5.27 -5.21 -16.62
CA ALA A 229 4.83 -4.82 -15.29
C ALA A 229 3.98 -3.53 -15.31
N VAL A 230 4.26 -2.62 -16.24
CA VAL A 230 3.53 -1.35 -16.39
C VAL A 230 2.16 -1.58 -17.05
N GLU A 231 2.07 -2.48 -18.02
CA GLU A 231 0.80 -2.80 -18.69
C GLU A 231 -0.18 -3.49 -17.74
N ASP A 232 0.28 -4.38 -16.87
CA ASP A 232 -0.59 -5.04 -15.88
C ASP A 232 -1.17 -4.03 -14.86
N VAL A 233 -0.37 -3.09 -14.36
CA VAL A 233 -0.85 -2.04 -13.45
C VAL A 233 -1.79 -1.06 -14.16
N ARG A 234 -1.51 -0.68 -15.41
CA ARG A 234 -2.39 0.17 -16.22
C ARG A 234 -3.70 -0.50 -16.55
N ALA A 235 -3.70 -1.79 -16.91
CA ALA A 235 -4.91 -2.55 -17.19
C ALA A 235 -5.83 -2.68 -15.95
N GLN A 236 -5.24 -2.77 -14.76
CA GLN A 236 -6.01 -2.76 -13.51
C GLN A 236 -6.62 -1.38 -13.19
N ARG A 237 -5.94 -0.27 -13.54
CA ARG A 237 -6.46 1.10 -13.35
C ARG A 237 -7.77 1.35 -14.12
N HIS A 238 -7.89 0.83 -15.34
CA HIS A 238 -9.10 0.99 -16.16
C HIS A 238 -10.27 0.10 -15.72
N ARG A 239 -10.03 -0.85 -14.82
CA ARG A 239 -11.08 -1.74 -14.27
C ARG A 239 -11.69 -1.26 -12.96
N ILE A 240 -11.27 -0.10 -12.44
CA ILE A 240 -11.89 0.52 -11.26
C ILE A 240 -12.95 1.52 -11.75
N PRO A 241 -14.26 1.18 -11.71
CA PRO A 241 -15.31 2.12 -12.06
C PRO A 241 -15.27 3.31 -11.10
N GLY A 242 -15.23 4.53 -11.61
CA GLY A 242 -15.29 5.76 -10.82
C GLY A 242 -13.96 6.49 -10.58
N ALA A 243 -12.82 6.01 -11.09
CA ALA A 243 -11.56 6.76 -10.99
C ALA A 243 -11.45 7.92 -11.99
N ALA A 244 -12.16 7.82 -13.12
CA ALA A 244 -12.09 8.83 -14.19
C ALA A 244 -12.99 10.08 -13.97
N ASP A 245 -14.09 9.95 -13.20
CA ASP A 245 -15.07 11.05 -13.06
C ASP A 245 -14.73 12.09 -11.98
N ARG A 246 -13.77 11.83 -11.10
CA ARG A 246 -13.44 12.75 -9.99
C ARG A 246 -12.50 13.90 -10.37
N VAL A 247 -11.87 13.86 -11.54
CA VAL A 247 -10.93 14.91 -11.98
C VAL A 247 -11.63 16.09 -12.67
N GLN A 248 -12.87 15.92 -13.16
CA GLN A 248 -13.56 16.94 -13.93
C GLN A 248 -14.45 17.90 -13.10
N HIS A 249 -14.64 17.70 -11.81
CA HIS A 249 -15.52 18.55 -10.99
C HIS A 249 -14.80 19.46 -9.96
N ARG A 250 -13.51 19.74 -10.14
CA ARG A 250 -12.80 20.79 -9.40
C ARG A 250 -12.06 21.70 -10.37
N ARG A 251 -12.82 22.51 -11.07
CA ARG A 251 -12.38 23.80 -11.62
C ARG A 251 -13.32 24.87 -11.11
#